data_7cd74742252b72855ef0a07c4098bf9c
#
_entry.id   7cd74742252b72855ef0a07c4098bf9c
#
_cell.length_a   1.000
_cell.length_b   1.000
_cell.length_c   1.000
_cell.angle_alpha   90.00
_cell.angle_beta   90.00
_cell.angle_gamma   90.00
#
_symmetry.space_group_name_H-M   'P 1'
#
loop_
_entity.id
_entity.type
_entity.pdbx_description
1 polymer ?
#
loop_
_entity_poly.entity_id
_entity_poly.type
_entity_poly.pdbx_seq_one_letter_code
_entity_poly.pdbx_strand_id
1 'polypeptide(L)'
;MVNIETSVVLVTGANGGLGKEFVAQALERGATRVYAAARSTTEWNDPRVVPLTLDVTDPNSVAAAAAAAPDVTVVVNNAGIVRHGSLVDGSFDDIRATMETNFFAPLAVTRAFAPALRAAKGGLINVGSIASWLPLDAYGASKAALWSATNAIRLELAPRGVHVLGAYLAYTRTPMTEGMDVEMNDPADVVKAILDGLGANHDEVLADETTRQVRSGLGLPIASLLSAVSGN
;
A
#
# COMPACT_ATOMS: atom_id res chain seq x y z
N MET A 1 18.53 1.39 -8.42
CA MET A 1 17.78 0.32 -7.72
C MET A 1 17.66 0.69 -6.26
N VAL A 2 16.48 0.57 -5.68
CA VAL A 2 16.26 0.77 -4.25
C VAL A 2 16.71 -0.50 -3.52
N ASN A 3 17.63 -0.35 -2.54
CA ASN A 3 18.09 -1.48 -1.74
C ASN A 3 17.54 -1.36 -0.32
N ILE A 4 16.78 -2.36 0.13
CA ILE A 4 16.22 -2.39 1.49
C ILE A 4 17.33 -2.53 2.55
N GLU A 5 18.42 -3.22 2.26
CA GLU A 5 19.52 -3.52 3.19
C GLU A 5 20.12 -2.30 3.91
N THR A 6 20.05 -1.13 3.29
CA THR A 6 20.58 0.10 3.91
C THR A 6 19.50 1.17 4.08
N SER A 7 18.24 0.80 3.90
CA SER A 7 17.12 1.73 3.90
C SER A 7 16.62 2.05 5.30
N VAL A 8 16.04 3.25 5.41
CA VAL A 8 15.14 3.64 6.47
C VAL A 8 13.72 3.59 5.91
N VAL A 9 12.90 2.67 6.40
CA VAL A 9 11.58 2.36 5.84
C VAL A 9 10.48 2.92 6.72
N LEU A 10 9.54 3.65 6.13
CA LEU A 10 8.27 4.02 6.78
C LEU A 10 7.17 3.07 6.29
N VAL A 11 6.46 2.42 7.23
CA VAL A 11 5.29 1.58 6.91
C VAL A 11 4.05 2.18 7.56
N THR A 12 3.08 2.62 6.76
CA THR A 12 1.79 3.07 7.30
C THR A 12 0.87 1.88 7.58
N GLY A 13 0.07 1.93 8.65
CA GLY A 13 -0.77 0.81 9.06
C GLY A 13 0.04 -0.40 9.55
N ALA A 14 1.17 -0.16 10.21
CA ALA A 14 2.15 -1.17 10.60
C ALA A 14 1.65 -2.19 11.65
N ASN A 15 0.57 -1.89 12.38
CA ASN A 15 0.13 -2.72 13.52
C ASN A 15 -0.62 -4.00 13.13
N GLY A 16 -0.91 -4.24 11.87
CA GLY A 16 -1.70 -5.42 11.48
C GLY A 16 -1.50 -5.85 10.03
N GLY A 17 -1.98 -7.05 9.73
CA GLY A 17 -1.99 -7.61 8.39
C GLY A 17 -0.66 -7.48 7.65
N LEU A 18 -0.71 -7.00 6.42
CA LEU A 18 0.50 -6.77 5.60
C LEU A 18 1.49 -5.79 6.24
N GLY A 19 0.99 -4.81 7.06
CA GLY A 19 1.86 -3.83 7.69
C GLY A 19 2.89 -4.45 8.63
N LYS A 20 2.49 -5.42 9.47
CA LYS A 20 3.40 -6.17 10.33
C LYS A 20 4.43 -6.95 9.50
N GLU A 21 3.97 -7.56 8.42
CA GLU A 21 4.82 -8.35 7.55
C GLU A 21 5.83 -7.47 6.80
N PHE A 22 5.43 -6.27 6.34
CA PHE A 22 6.37 -5.30 5.78
C PHE A 22 7.46 -4.90 6.77
N VAL A 23 7.11 -4.68 8.05
CA VAL A 23 8.10 -4.37 9.10
C VAL A 23 9.06 -5.54 9.28
N ALA A 24 8.54 -6.76 9.44
CA ALA A 24 9.36 -7.96 9.66
C ALA A 24 10.33 -8.19 8.50
N GLN A 25 9.83 -8.25 7.27
CA GLN A 25 10.66 -8.53 6.11
C GLN A 25 11.62 -7.38 5.75
N ALA A 26 11.28 -6.13 6.03
CA ALA A 26 12.23 -5.03 5.88
C ALA A 26 13.44 -5.22 6.82
N LEU A 27 13.21 -5.62 8.06
CA LEU A 27 14.27 -5.91 9.04
C LEU A 27 15.12 -7.12 8.64
N GLU A 28 14.48 -8.21 8.18
CA GLU A 28 15.16 -9.42 7.68
C GLU A 28 16.04 -9.12 6.47
N ARG A 29 15.63 -8.19 5.61
CA ARG A 29 16.39 -7.73 4.45
C ARG A 29 17.45 -6.68 4.79
N GLY A 30 17.67 -6.40 6.10
CA GLY A 30 18.74 -5.54 6.56
C GLY A 30 18.40 -4.05 6.60
N ALA A 31 17.13 -3.65 6.62
CA ALA A 31 16.77 -2.25 6.86
C ALA A 31 17.44 -1.74 8.15
N THR A 32 18.04 -0.56 8.06
CA THR A 32 18.76 0.02 9.21
C THR A 32 17.80 0.59 10.25
N ARG A 33 16.59 0.97 9.81
CA ARG A 33 15.50 1.44 10.66
C ARG A 33 14.15 1.23 9.97
N VAL A 34 13.11 0.93 10.78
CA VAL A 34 11.74 0.89 10.31
C VAL A 34 10.88 1.76 11.21
N TYR A 35 10.29 2.82 10.66
CA TYR A 35 9.24 3.57 11.31
C TYR A 35 7.92 2.82 11.15
N ALA A 36 7.46 2.20 12.24
CA ALA A 36 6.20 1.47 12.27
C ALA A 36 5.07 2.45 12.61
N ALA A 37 4.45 3.00 11.57
CA ALA A 37 3.48 4.08 11.71
C ALA A 37 2.04 3.55 11.81
N ALA A 38 1.33 3.97 12.87
CA ALA A 38 -0.07 3.65 13.13
C ALA A 38 -0.72 4.69 14.05
N ARG A 39 -2.05 4.70 14.11
CA ARG A 39 -2.82 5.61 15.00
C ARG A 39 -2.53 5.38 16.48
N SER A 40 -2.25 4.15 16.88
CA SER A 40 -1.78 3.78 18.21
C SER A 40 -0.46 3.04 18.07
N THR A 41 0.51 3.34 18.91
CA THR A 41 1.80 2.67 18.90
C THR A 41 1.70 1.28 19.52
N THR A 42 2.48 0.35 18.98
CA THR A 42 2.66 -1.01 19.53
C THR A 42 4.13 -1.17 19.89
N GLU A 43 4.42 -1.92 20.95
CA GLU A 43 5.79 -2.29 21.28
C GLU A 43 6.34 -3.31 20.28
N TRP A 44 7.61 -3.12 19.92
CA TRP A 44 8.33 -3.99 19.01
C TRP A 44 9.62 -4.49 19.70
N ASN A 45 9.94 -5.75 19.53
CA ASN A 45 11.09 -6.36 20.19
C ASN A 45 12.43 -6.09 19.48
N ASP A 46 12.43 -5.44 18.31
CA ASP A 46 13.65 -5.11 17.56
C ASP A 46 13.97 -3.61 17.74
N PRO A 47 15.15 -3.24 18.23
CA PRO A 47 15.52 -1.84 18.49
C PRO A 47 15.62 -0.99 17.22
N ARG A 48 15.65 -1.59 16.04
CA ARG A 48 15.60 -0.87 14.76
C ARG A 48 14.18 -0.39 14.41
N VAL A 49 13.15 -0.89 15.11
CA VAL A 49 11.78 -0.43 14.91
C VAL A 49 11.51 0.77 15.79
N VAL A 50 11.11 1.87 15.18
CA VAL A 50 10.69 3.08 15.84
C VAL A 50 9.17 3.22 15.69
N PRO A 51 8.40 3.04 16.76
CA PRO A 51 6.96 3.30 16.72
C PRO A 51 6.70 4.77 16.39
N LEU A 52 5.82 5.04 15.45
CA LEU A 52 5.46 6.39 15.02
C LEU A 52 3.95 6.59 15.06
N THR A 53 3.46 7.55 15.83
CA THR A 53 2.03 7.87 15.81
C THR A 53 1.69 8.58 14.52
N LEU A 54 0.75 8.02 13.75
CA LEU A 54 0.31 8.57 12.47
C LEU A 54 -1.16 8.20 12.19
N ASP A 55 -2.01 9.22 12.21
CA ASP A 55 -3.29 9.15 11.52
C ASP A 55 -3.09 9.69 10.09
N VAL A 56 -3.17 8.81 9.10
CA VAL A 56 -2.93 9.17 7.71
C VAL A 56 -4.00 10.10 7.14
N THR A 57 -5.15 10.25 7.81
CA THR A 57 -6.26 11.13 7.43
C THR A 57 -6.20 12.51 8.08
N ASP A 58 -5.27 12.72 9.03
CA ASP A 58 -5.05 14.02 9.67
C ASP A 58 -3.79 14.71 9.09
N PRO A 59 -3.94 15.82 8.36
CA PRO A 59 -2.81 16.55 7.79
C PRO A 59 -1.76 16.99 8.81
N ASN A 60 -2.16 17.31 10.04
CA ASN A 60 -1.23 17.71 11.11
C ASN A 60 -0.42 16.50 11.60
N SER A 61 -1.07 15.33 11.72
CA SER A 61 -0.40 14.08 12.07
C SER A 61 0.61 13.67 10.99
N VAL A 62 0.23 13.81 9.71
CA VAL A 62 1.14 13.52 8.58
C VAL A 62 2.35 14.46 8.58
N ALA A 63 2.14 15.76 8.80
CA ALA A 63 3.23 16.74 8.88
C ALA A 63 4.18 16.46 10.06
N ALA A 64 3.62 16.14 11.24
CA ALA A 64 4.39 15.78 12.43
C ALA A 64 5.22 14.51 12.21
N ALA A 65 4.63 13.47 11.56
CA ALA A 65 5.34 12.24 11.24
C ALA A 65 6.51 12.49 10.27
N ALA A 66 6.32 13.31 9.24
CA ALA A 66 7.39 13.67 8.31
C ALA A 66 8.53 14.45 9.00
N ALA A 67 8.21 15.32 9.94
CA ALA A 67 9.21 16.04 10.74
C ALA A 67 9.98 15.11 11.69
N ALA A 68 9.31 14.08 12.23
CA ALA A 68 9.91 13.10 13.14
C ALA A 68 10.77 12.05 12.43
N ALA A 69 10.54 11.82 11.13
CA ALA A 69 11.22 10.79 10.33
C ALA A 69 11.86 11.38 9.04
N PRO A 70 12.75 12.38 9.17
CA PRO A 70 13.32 13.08 8.00
C PRO A 70 14.33 12.25 7.20
N ASP A 71 14.79 11.13 7.74
CA ASP A 71 15.78 10.22 7.18
C ASP A 71 15.16 9.07 6.38
N VAL A 72 13.84 9.05 6.19
CA VAL A 72 13.14 8.00 5.43
C VAL A 72 13.62 7.95 3.98
N THR A 73 13.97 6.74 3.56
CA THR A 73 14.42 6.46 2.17
C THR A 73 13.40 5.63 1.39
N VAL A 74 12.52 4.88 2.09
CA VAL A 74 11.43 4.10 1.47
C VAL A 74 10.14 4.34 2.23
N VAL A 75 9.07 4.64 1.51
CA VAL A 75 7.71 4.79 2.06
C VAL A 75 6.83 3.66 1.55
N VAL A 76 6.14 2.98 2.47
CA VAL A 76 5.10 1.99 2.17
C VAL A 76 3.74 2.55 2.59
N ASN A 77 2.96 3.01 1.63
CA ASN A 77 1.56 3.37 1.81
C ASN A 77 0.72 2.09 1.84
N ASN A 78 0.61 1.49 3.03
CA ASN A 78 -0.14 0.26 3.26
C ASN A 78 -1.46 0.50 4.01
N ALA A 79 -1.57 1.57 4.80
CA ALA A 79 -2.81 1.88 5.52
C ALA A 79 -4.01 1.96 4.58
N GLY A 80 -5.10 1.30 4.96
CA GLY A 80 -6.33 1.27 4.18
C GLY A 80 -7.49 0.73 5.00
N ILE A 81 -8.70 0.99 4.52
CA ILE A 81 -9.95 0.47 5.09
C ILE A 81 -10.84 -0.11 4.00
N VAL A 82 -11.73 -1.00 4.42
CA VAL A 82 -12.86 -1.45 3.60
C VAL A 82 -14.14 -1.07 4.35
N ARG A 83 -15.02 -0.35 3.65
CA ARG A 83 -16.40 -0.12 4.08
C ARG A 83 -17.29 -0.54 2.93
N HIS A 84 -17.90 -1.72 3.06
CA HIS A 84 -18.81 -2.22 2.04
C HIS A 84 -20.11 -1.46 2.05
N GLY A 85 -20.68 -1.24 0.88
CA GLY A 85 -21.97 -0.58 0.74
C GLY A 85 -22.30 -0.24 -0.69
N SER A 86 -23.60 -0.04 -0.97
CA SER A 86 -24.07 0.40 -2.27
C SER A 86 -23.55 1.80 -2.60
N LEU A 87 -23.11 2.02 -3.83
CA LEU A 87 -22.75 3.35 -4.33
C LEU A 87 -23.99 4.22 -4.61
N VAL A 88 -25.16 3.58 -4.78
CA VAL A 88 -26.42 4.27 -5.10
C VAL A 88 -27.17 4.60 -3.82
N ASP A 89 -27.34 3.62 -2.91
CA ASP A 89 -28.19 3.73 -1.73
C ASP A 89 -27.40 3.75 -0.41
N GLY A 90 -26.07 3.64 -0.47
CA GLY A 90 -25.21 3.59 0.71
C GLY A 90 -24.89 4.96 1.30
N SER A 91 -24.19 4.92 2.43
CA SER A 91 -23.75 6.12 3.16
C SER A 91 -22.67 6.89 2.38
N PHE A 92 -22.92 8.13 2.06
CA PHE A 92 -21.90 9.03 1.50
C PHE A 92 -20.72 9.25 2.44
N ASP A 93 -20.93 9.16 3.75
CA ASP A 93 -19.86 9.34 4.73
C ASP A 93 -18.91 8.12 4.71
N ASP A 94 -19.42 6.91 4.47
CA ASP A 94 -18.59 5.73 4.27
C ASP A 94 -17.82 5.78 2.96
N ILE A 95 -18.44 6.27 1.89
CA ILE A 95 -17.77 6.51 0.61
C ILE A 95 -16.63 7.53 0.78
N ARG A 96 -16.90 8.67 1.45
CA ARG A 96 -15.88 9.70 1.73
C ARG A 96 -14.75 9.17 2.59
N ALA A 97 -15.07 8.45 3.69
CA ALA A 97 -14.05 7.89 4.58
C ALA A 97 -13.15 6.88 3.85
N THR A 98 -13.73 6.08 2.94
CA THR A 98 -12.97 5.13 2.12
C THR A 98 -12.05 5.86 1.15
N MET A 99 -12.53 6.89 0.47
CA MET A 99 -11.71 7.74 -0.42
C MET A 99 -10.62 8.48 0.35
N GLU A 100 -10.96 9.03 1.52
CA GLU A 100 -10.01 9.75 2.36
C GLU A 100 -8.84 8.86 2.76
N THR A 101 -9.14 7.65 3.27
CA THR A 101 -8.08 6.75 3.75
C THR A 101 -7.31 6.08 2.62
N ASN A 102 -7.99 5.63 1.55
CA ASN A 102 -7.36 4.77 0.54
C ASN A 102 -6.77 5.55 -0.63
N PHE A 103 -7.17 6.80 -0.83
CA PHE A 103 -6.71 7.62 -1.95
C PHE A 103 -6.04 8.94 -1.49
N PHE A 104 -6.74 9.79 -0.74
CA PHE A 104 -6.17 11.08 -0.33
C PHE A 104 -5.02 10.93 0.68
N ALA A 105 -5.13 10.02 1.63
CA ALA A 105 -4.08 9.79 2.62
C ALA A 105 -2.75 9.31 2.00
N PRO A 106 -2.68 8.32 1.09
CA PRO A 106 -1.45 7.99 0.37
C PRO A 106 -0.84 9.17 -0.38
N LEU A 107 -1.66 10.06 -0.96
CA LEU A 107 -1.16 11.28 -1.60
C LEU A 107 -0.56 12.25 -0.58
N ALA A 108 -1.23 12.45 0.56
CA ALA A 108 -0.76 13.34 1.63
C ALA A 108 0.57 12.84 2.20
N VAL A 109 0.67 11.55 2.52
CA VAL A 109 1.92 10.91 3.00
C VAL A 109 3.02 11.03 1.94
N THR A 110 2.72 10.70 0.67
CA THR A 110 3.69 10.83 -0.43
C THR A 110 4.22 12.26 -0.53
N ARG A 111 3.35 13.27 -0.48
CA ARG A 111 3.74 14.68 -0.57
C ARG A 111 4.62 15.10 0.62
N ALA A 112 4.28 14.69 1.83
CA ALA A 112 5.02 15.03 3.04
C ALA A 112 6.44 14.42 3.03
N PHE A 113 6.59 13.19 2.55
CA PHE A 113 7.87 12.49 2.49
C PHE A 113 8.63 12.66 1.15
N ALA A 114 8.03 13.29 0.14
CA ALA A 114 8.69 13.51 -1.15
C ALA A 114 10.06 14.23 -1.07
N PRO A 115 10.29 15.21 -0.17
CA PRO A 115 11.62 15.80 0.00
C PRO A 115 12.68 14.78 0.42
N ALA A 116 12.38 13.93 1.40
CA ALA A 116 13.28 12.88 1.88
C ALA A 116 13.54 11.82 0.80
N LEU A 117 12.47 11.35 0.14
CA LEU A 117 12.58 10.39 -0.97
C LEU A 117 13.46 10.90 -2.11
N ARG A 118 13.31 12.18 -2.50
CA ARG A 118 14.14 12.80 -3.55
C ARG A 118 15.60 12.93 -3.13
N ALA A 119 15.86 13.32 -1.87
CA ALA A 119 17.22 13.44 -1.36
C ALA A 119 17.94 12.07 -1.34
N ALA A 120 17.22 11.02 -0.96
CA ALA A 120 17.74 9.66 -0.91
C ALA A 120 17.76 8.95 -2.28
N LYS A 121 17.09 9.48 -3.32
CA LYS A 121 16.74 8.75 -4.54
C LYS A 121 16.09 7.39 -4.21
N GLY A 122 15.18 7.43 -3.28
CA GLY A 122 14.60 6.28 -2.60
C GLY A 122 13.42 5.64 -3.32
N GLY A 123 12.54 4.98 -2.56
CA GLY A 123 11.40 4.23 -3.09
C GLY A 123 10.06 4.60 -2.45
N LEU A 124 9.01 4.51 -3.24
CA LEU A 124 7.61 4.61 -2.81
C LEU A 124 6.87 3.35 -3.22
N ILE A 125 6.21 2.70 -2.28
CA ILE A 125 5.29 1.57 -2.54
C ILE A 125 3.88 2.02 -2.20
N ASN A 126 2.97 1.93 -3.16
CA ASN A 126 1.54 2.09 -2.94
C ASN A 126 0.86 0.71 -2.98
N VAL A 127 0.28 0.29 -1.86
CA VAL A 127 -0.43 -0.99 -1.76
C VAL A 127 -1.84 -0.81 -2.31
N GLY A 128 -2.01 -1.27 -3.55
CA GLY A 128 -3.25 -1.33 -4.28
C GLY A 128 -4.04 -2.61 -3.98
N SER A 129 -4.83 -3.05 -4.94
CA SER A 129 -5.63 -4.28 -4.87
C SER A 129 -6.09 -4.65 -6.27
N ILE A 130 -6.44 -5.90 -6.49
CA ILE A 130 -7.22 -6.37 -7.64
C ILE A 130 -8.52 -5.56 -7.82
N ALA A 131 -9.08 -5.06 -6.73
CA ALA A 131 -10.24 -4.16 -6.72
C ALA A 131 -10.03 -2.86 -7.52
N SER A 132 -8.79 -2.49 -7.83
CA SER A 132 -8.49 -1.36 -8.72
C SER A 132 -9.08 -1.50 -10.12
N TRP A 133 -9.41 -2.72 -10.52
CA TRP A 133 -9.85 -3.05 -11.88
C TRP A 133 -11.21 -3.76 -11.93
N LEU A 134 -11.81 -4.00 -10.77
CA LEU A 134 -13.11 -4.66 -10.64
C LEU A 134 -14.20 -3.65 -10.28
N PRO A 135 -15.42 -3.78 -10.82
CA PRO A 135 -16.54 -2.90 -10.50
C PRO A 135 -17.12 -3.30 -9.13
N LEU A 136 -16.45 -2.89 -8.10
CA LEU A 136 -16.87 -3.07 -6.72
C LEU A 136 -17.49 -1.77 -6.17
N ASP A 137 -17.64 -1.69 -4.86
CA ASP A 137 -18.15 -0.53 -4.13
C ASP A 137 -17.14 0.65 -4.06
N ALA A 138 -17.27 1.52 -3.07
CA ALA A 138 -16.35 2.64 -2.84
C ALA A 138 -14.88 2.19 -2.64
N TYR A 139 -14.66 0.98 -2.14
CA TYR A 139 -13.32 0.42 -2.02
C TYR A 139 -12.66 0.25 -3.38
N GLY A 140 -13.37 -0.39 -4.34
CA GLY A 140 -12.88 -0.54 -5.71
C GLY A 140 -12.59 0.81 -6.36
N ALA A 141 -13.53 1.77 -6.25
CA ALA A 141 -13.34 3.12 -6.77
C ALA A 141 -12.09 3.81 -6.17
N SER A 142 -11.87 3.68 -4.85
CA SER A 142 -10.70 4.26 -4.19
C SER A 142 -9.38 3.62 -4.64
N LYS A 143 -9.37 2.30 -4.85
CA LYS A 143 -8.17 1.57 -5.33
C LYS A 143 -7.90 1.84 -6.81
N ALA A 144 -8.93 2.04 -7.64
CA ALA A 144 -8.79 2.50 -9.03
C ALA A 144 -8.18 3.91 -9.09
N ALA A 145 -8.64 4.82 -8.24
CA ALA A 145 -8.06 6.16 -8.12
C ALA A 145 -6.60 6.10 -7.70
N LEU A 146 -6.24 5.28 -6.71
CA LEU A 146 -4.86 5.09 -6.25
C LEU A 146 -3.98 4.49 -7.36
N TRP A 147 -4.47 3.51 -8.14
CA TRP A 147 -3.76 2.96 -9.29
C TRP A 147 -3.40 4.04 -10.31
N SER A 148 -4.38 4.86 -10.70
CA SER A 148 -4.16 5.97 -11.63
C SER A 148 -3.17 6.99 -11.08
N ALA A 149 -3.33 7.40 -9.81
CA ALA A 149 -2.42 8.33 -9.15
C ALA A 149 -1.00 7.78 -9.00
N THR A 150 -0.84 6.47 -8.72
CA THR A 150 0.48 5.82 -8.62
C THR A 150 1.26 5.97 -9.93
N ASN A 151 0.60 5.78 -11.07
CA ASN A 151 1.21 5.96 -12.39
C ASN A 151 1.62 7.43 -12.64
N ALA A 152 0.77 8.39 -12.26
CA ALA A 152 1.08 9.82 -12.37
C ALA A 152 2.27 10.20 -11.47
N ILE A 153 2.25 9.79 -10.21
CA ILE A 153 3.34 10.03 -9.23
C ILE A 153 4.67 9.45 -9.74
N ARG A 154 4.63 8.26 -10.37
CA ARG A 154 5.83 7.65 -10.96
C ARG A 154 6.45 8.56 -12.01
N LEU A 155 5.65 9.11 -12.93
CA LEU A 155 6.13 10.04 -13.95
C LEU A 155 6.69 11.33 -13.36
N GLU A 156 6.11 11.83 -12.27
CA GLU A 156 6.58 13.05 -11.59
C GLU A 156 7.88 12.84 -10.80
N LEU A 157 8.07 11.67 -10.20
CA LEU A 157 9.18 11.39 -9.29
C LEU A 157 10.36 10.69 -9.98
N ALA A 158 10.15 9.96 -11.08
CA ALA A 158 11.22 9.28 -11.82
C ALA A 158 12.35 10.22 -12.26
N PRO A 159 12.10 11.46 -12.77
CA PRO A 159 13.17 12.39 -13.12
C PRO A 159 13.99 12.87 -11.91
N ARG A 160 13.51 12.62 -10.70
CA ARG A 160 14.19 12.95 -9.44
C ARG A 160 14.88 11.73 -8.83
N GLY A 161 14.89 10.59 -9.53
CA GLY A 161 15.53 9.35 -9.13
C GLY A 161 14.74 8.55 -8.10
N VAL A 162 13.49 8.90 -7.80
CA VAL A 162 12.63 8.13 -6.89
C VAL A 162 11.92 7.04 -7.68
N HIS A 163 12.05 5.79 -7.21
CA HIS A 163 11.32 4.67 -7.78
C HIS A 163 9.93 4.55 -7.15
N VAL A 164 8.89 4.37 -7.97
CA VAL A 164 7.49 4.26 -7.50
C VAL A 164 6.91 2.94 -7.98
N LEU A 165 6.61 2.07 -7.03
CA LEU A 165 6.03 0.75 -7.25
C LEU A 165 4.56 0.73 -6.85
N GLY A 166 3.68 0.29 -7.75
CA GLY A 166 2.31 -0.10 -7.45
C GLY A 166 2.24 -1.60 -7.14
N ALA A 167 1.77 -1.97 -5.96
CA ALA A 167 1.62 -3.36 -5.55
C ALA A 167 0.14 -3.75 -5.56
N TYR A 168 -0.22 -4.80 -6.26
CA TYR A 168 -1.61 -5.25 -6.41
C TYR A 168 -1.74 -6.71 -6.00
N LEU A 169 -2.79 -7.00 -5.24
CA LEU A 169 -3.03 -8.31 -4.64
C LEU A 169 -4.54 -8.60 -4.56
N ALA A 170 -4.87 -9.88 -4.59
CA ALA A 170 -6.21 -10.38 -4.32
C ALA A 170 -6.41 -10.60 -2.79
N TYR A 171 -7.42 -11.39 -2.43
CA TYR A 171 -7.69 -11.69 -1.02
C TYR A 171 -6.44 -12.24 -0.34
N THR A 172 -6.08 -11.64 0.79
CA THR A 172 -4.90 -11.99 1.59
C THR A 172 -5.32 -12.11 3.04
N ARG A 173 -4.82 -13.11 3.74
CA ARG A 173 -5.19 -13.44 5.13
C ARG A 173 -4.72 -12.34 6.08
N THR A 174 -5.64 -11.45 6.44
CA THR A 174 -5.41 -10.29 7.31
C THR A 174 -6.68 -10.04 8.15
N PRO A 175 -6.63 -9.21 9.20
CA PRO A 175 -7.84 -8.82 9.92
C PRO A 175 -8.92 -8.18 9.02
N MET A 176 -8.56 -7.60 7.88
CA MET A 176 -9.50 -7.00 6.93
C MET A 176 -10.38 -8.05 6.22
N THR A 177 -9.89 -9.26 6.09
CA THR A 177 -10.56 -10.39 5.40
C THR A 177 -11.03 -11.47 6.36
N GLU A 178 -10.99 -11.19 7.68
CA GLU A 178 -11.44 -12.13 8.71
C GLU A 178 -12.92 -12.50 8.50
N GLY A 179 -13.22 -13.80 8.59
CA GLY A 179 -14.57 -14.34 8.41
C GLY A 179 -15.01 -14.54 6.94
N MET A 180 -14.20 -14.20 5.96
CA MET A 180 -14.48 -14.50 4.56
C MET A 180 -14.10 -15.96 4.24
N ASP A 181 -15.00 -16.69 3.59
CA ASP A 181 -14.78 -18.08 3.13
C ASP A 181 -14.37 -18.06 1.65
N VAL A 182 -13.13 -17.63 1.41
CA VAL A 182 -12.51 -17.55 0.07
C VAL A 182 -11.04 -17.97 0.14
N GLU A 183 -10.49 -18.41 -0.99
CA GLU A 183 -9.05 -18.68 -1.08
C GLU A 183 -8.28 -17.39 -0.85
N MET A 184 -7.27 -17.44 0.01
CA MET A 184 -6.50 -16.27 0.42
C MET A 184 -4.99 -16.52 0.30
N ASN A 185 -4.30 -15.52 -0.19
CA ASN A 185 -2.85 -15.48 -0.19
C ASN A 185 -2.29 -15.43 1.24
N ASP A 186 -1.07 -15.92 1.40
CA ASP A 186 -0.29 -15.69 2.62
C ASP A 186 0.29 -14.27 2.61
N PRO A 187 0.15 -13.49 3.70
CA PRO A 187 0.73 -12.15 3.80
C PRO A 187 2.24 -12.12 3.57
N ALA A 188 2.96 -13.16 4.02
CA ALA A 188 4.41 -13.25 3.87
C ALA A 188 4.81 -13.36 2.40
N ASP A 189 4.12 -14.19 1.62
CA ASP A 189 4.40 -14.35 0.18
C ASP A 189 4.10 -13.08 -0.60
N VAL A 190 2.98 -12.41 -0.27
CA VAL A 190 2.59 -11.13 -0.88
C VAL A 190 3.66 -10.07 -0.63
N VAL A 191 4.06 -9.86 0.61
CA VAL A 191 5.06 -8.84 0.96
C VAL A 191 6.43 -9.20 0.38
N LYS A 192 6.79 -10.49 0.38
CA LYS A 192 8.01 -10.96 -0.27
C LYS A 192 8.04 -10.57 -1.75
N ALA A 193 6.98 -10.85 -2.49
CA ALA A 193 6.89 -10.50 -3.91
C ALA A 193 7.00 -8.97 -4.14
N ILE A 194 6.38 -8.17 -3.28
CA ILE A 194 6.42 -6.70 -3.37
C ILE A 194 7.84 -6.18 -3.13
N LEU A 195 8.52 -6.64 -2.08
CA LEU A 195 9.87 -6.18 -1.75
C LEU A 195 10.91 -6.69 -2.77
N ASP A 196 10.73 -7.88 -3.32
CA ASP A 196 11.56 -8.39 -4.41
C ASP A 196 11.39 -7.53 -5.68
N GLY A 197 10.14 -7.16 -6.00
CA GLY A 197 9.84 -6.27 -7.11
C GLY A 197 10.44 -4.88 -6.95
N LEU A 198 10.43 -4.32 -5.74
CA LEU A 198 11.09 -3.05 -5.44
C LEU A 198 12.60 -3.15 -5.72
N GLY A 199 13.25 -4.21 -5.22
CA GLY A 199 14.67 -4.48 -5.44
C GLY A 199 15.02 -4.72 -6.91
N ALA A 200 14.10 -5.32 -7.68
CA ALA A 200 14.23 -5.54 -9.12
C ALA A 200 13.86 -4.31 -9.97
N ASN A 201 13.45 -3.21 -9.34
CA ASN A 201 13.03 -1.97 -10.01
C ASN A 201 11.79 -2.17 -10.91
N HIS A 202 10.84 -2.99 -10.48
CA HIS A 202 9.57 -3.16 -11.17
C HIS A 202 8.62 -1.99 -10.88
N ASP A 203 7.94 -1.49 -11.88
CA ASP A 203 6.93 -0.44 -11.74
C ASP A 203 5.63 -0.96 -11.12
N GLU A 204 5.28 -2.22 -11.39
CA GLU A 204 4.11 -2.91 -10.86
C GLU A 204 4.49 -4.31 -10.37
N VAL A 205 3.92 -4.72 -9.24
CA VAL A 205 3.93 -6.10 -8.76
C VAL A 205 2.50 -6.61 -8.69
N LEU A 206 2.25 -7.71 -9.39
CA LEU A 206 1.02 -8.49 -9.34
C LEU A 206 1.33 -9.70 -8.45
N ALA A 207 0.97 -9.60 -7.16
CA ALA A 207 1.51 -10.47 -6.13
C ALA A 207 1.05 -11.93 -6.23
N ASP A 208 -0.08 -12.19 -6.91
CA ASP A 208 -0.69 -13.52 -7.02
C ASP A 208 -1.26 -13.77 -8.42
N GLU A 209 -1.62 -15.04 -8.68
CA GLU A 209 -2.10 -15.47 -10.00
C GLU A 209 -3.45 -14.83 -10.37
N THR A 210 -4.38 -14.74 -9.41
CA THR A 210 -5.69 -14.11 -9.63
C THR A 210 -5.52 -12.66 -10.06
N THR A 211 -4.61 -11.94 -9.41
CA THR A 211 -4.26 -10.55 -9.76
C THR A 211 -3.69 -10.46 -11.18
N ARG A 212 -2.81 -11.39 -11.58
CA ARG A 212 -2.25 -11.45 -12.95
C ARG A 212 -3.34 -11.70 -13.99
N GLN A 213 -4.25 -12.63 -13.73
CA GLN A 213 -5.37 -12.96 -14.63
C GLN A 213 -6.28 -11.76 -14.85
N VAL A 214 -6.72 -11.09 -13.77
CA VAL A 214 -7.57 -9.89 -13.88
C VAL A 214 -6.84 -8.77 -14.62
N ARG A 215 -5.58 -8.53 -14.31
CA ARG A 215 -4.77 -7.49 -14.96
C ARG A 215 -4.63 -7.74 -16.48
N SER A 216 -4.43 -8.98 -16.88
CA SER A 216 -4.33 -9.37 -18.30
C SER A 216 -5.66 -9.24 -19.04
N GLY A 217 -6.77 -9.34 -18.33
CA GLY A 217 -8.12 -9.29 -18.88
C GLY A 217 -8.71 -7.88 -19.02
N LEU A 218 -7.99 -6.81 -18.71
CA LEU A 218 -8.55 -5.43 -18.69
C LEU A 218 -9.13 -4.94 -20.03
N GLY A 219 -8.79 -5.55 -21.13
CA GLY A 219 -9.38 -5.28 -22.44
C GLY A 219 -10.68 -6.03 -22.73
N LEU A 220 -11.10 -6.92 -21.83
CA LEU A 220 -12.29 -7.74 -21.98
C LEU A 220 -13.53 -7.05 -21.39
N PRO A 221 -14.75 -7.49 -21.76
CA PRO A 221 -15.97 -7.04 -21.09
C PRO A 221 -15.91 -7.32 -19.58
N ILE A 222 -16.48 -6.42 -18.78
CA ILE A 222 -16.46 -6.51 -17.30
C ILE A 222 -17.02 -7.84 -16.79
N ALA A 223 -18.05 -8.40 -17.42
CA ALA A 223 -18.60 -9.71 -17.06
C ALA A 223 -17.54 -10.82 -17.10
N SER A 224 -16.61 -10.78 -18.05
CA SER A 224 -15.52 -11.74 -18.15
C SER A 224 -14.48 -11.58 -17.04
N LEU A 225 -14.23 -10.35 -16.59
CA LEU A 225 -13.34 -10.09 -15.44
C LEU A 225 -13.93 -10.61 -14.15
N LEU A 226 -15.24 -10.45 -13.94
CA LEU A 226 -15.93 -10.95 -12.76
C LEU A 226 -15.90 -12.49 -12.70
N SER A 227 -16.07 -13.17 -13.82
CA SER A 227 -15.98 -14.65 -13.89
C SER A 227 -14.62 -15.17 -13.46
N ALA A 228 -13.54 -14.47 -13.79
CA ALA A 228 -12.18 -14.87 -13.41
C ALA A 228 -11.94 -14.82 -11.87
N VAL A 229 -12.74 -14.06 -11.14
CA VAL A 229 -12.62 -13.90 -9.67
C VAL A 229 -13.60 -14.78 -8.92
N SER A 230 -14.73 -15.14 -9.54
CA SER A 230 -15.81 -15.89 -8.90
C SER A 230 -15.62 -17.42 -8.92
N GLY A 231 -14.60 -17.92 -9.59
CA GLY A 231 -14.28 -19.35 -9.61
C GLY A 231 -15.30 -20.25 -10.32
N ASN A 232 -16.12 -19.69 -11.23
CA ASN A 232 -17.08 -20.42 -12.10
C ASN A 232 -16.67 -20.32 -13.56
#